data_8c2af5d642986ed96b3387a090f10753
#
_entry.id   8c2af5d642986ed96b3387a090f10753
#
_cell.length_a   1.000
_cell.length_b   1.000
_cell.length_c   1.000
_cell.angle_alpha   90.00
_cell.angle_beta   90.00
_cell.angle_gamma   90.00
#
_symmetry.space_group_name_H-M   'P 1'
#
loop_
_entity.id
_entity.type
_entity.pdbx_description
1 polymer ?
#
loop_
_entity_poly.entity_id
_entity_poly.type
_entity_poly.pdbx_seq_one_letter_code
_entity_poly.pdbx_strand_id
1 'polypeptide(L)'
;GSCCAAISGTWNASTAEEAWGEGYAATKLPTYTLNGEQVQMGSFSGYKLVGVNPHSANVGVAMMLADFITNEDNQSKRFNDRKLGPSNINANASEAVQSAPAIAALAEQSSYATLQRVGANYWSSAASLGEILASGDTQGKTTQQLVDDAVAGITAPVAQ
;
A
#
# COMPACT_ATOMS: atom_id res chain seq x y z
N GLY A 1 18.27 10.82 11.27
CA GLY A 1 18.27 9.44 10.86
C GLY A 1 19.53 8.99 10.14
N SER A 2 19.79 7.71 10.19
CA SER A 2 20.97 7.09 9.56
C SER A 2 20.73 6.70 8.08
N CYS A 3 19.49 6.82 7.58
CA CYS A 3 19.13 6.45 6.21
C CYS A 3 18.72 7.67 5.39
N CYS A 4 19.24 7.74 4.15
CA CYS A 4 18.88 8.79 3.19
C CYS A 4 17.66 8.42 2.34
N ALA A 5 17.26 7.14 2.29
CA ALA A 5 16.12 6.64 1.55
C ALA A 5 15.50 5.43 2.25
N ALA A 6 14.22 5.23 2.06
CA ALA A 6 13.48 4.07 2.57
C ALA A 6 12.40 3.63 1.57
N ILE A 7 12.14 2.33 1.52
CA ILE A 7 10.98 1.80 0.79
C ILE A 7 9.79 1.82 1.75
N SER A 8 8.71 2.46 1.32
CA SER A 8 7.49 2.58 2.11
C SER A 8 6.25 2.72 1.23
N GLY A 9 5.08 2.78 1.84
CA GLY A 9 3.84 3.11 1.15
C GLY A 9 3.49 4.59 1.25
N THR A 10 2.57 5.03 0.40
CA THR A 10 2.10 6.43 0.35
C THR A 10 1.49 6.94 1.65
N TRP A 11 1.08 6.05 2.57
CA TRP A 11 0.58 6.41 3.91
C TRP A 11 1.62 7.09 4.81
N ASN A 12 2.91 6.98 4.48
CA ASN A 12 3.99 7.65 5.20
C ASN A 12 4.41 8.99 4.58
N ALA A 13 3.74 9.44 3.52
CA ALA A 13 4.11 10.66 2.81
C ALA A 13 4.09 11.90 3.71
N SER A 14 3.02 12.08 4.52
CA SER A 14 2.93 13.21 5.45
C SER A 14 4.03 13.18 6.51
N THR A 15 4.34 12.03 7.07
CA THR A 15 5.43 11.87 8.06
C THR A 15 6.79 12.19 7.45
N ALA A 16 7.02 11.78 6.20
CA ALA A 16 8.26 12.09 5.50
C ALA A 16 8.37 13.59 5.16
N GLU A 17 7.30 14.20 4.72
CA GLU A 17 7.23 15.63 4.44
C GLU A 17 7.46 16.47 5.72
N GLU A 18 6.87 16.07 6.85
CA GLU A 18 7.09 16.71 8.15
C GLU A 18 8.55 16.59 8.62
N ALA A 19 9.19 15.44 8.35
CA ALA A 19 10.56 15.18 8.79
C ALA A 19 11.62 15.90 7.96
N TRP A 20 11.42 16.07 6.65
CA TRP A 20 12.43 16.57 5.72
C TRP A 20 12.04 17.86 4.99
N GLY A 21 10.81 18.33 5.12
CA GLY A 21 10.35 19.57 4.50
C GLY A 21 10.65 19.61 3.00
N GLU A 22 11.31 20.66 2.55
CA GLU A 22 11.70 20.84 1.13
C GLU A 22 12.70 19.79 0.61
N GLY A 23 13.36 19.06 1.50
CA GLY A 23 14.25 17.94 1.16
C GLY A 23 13.51 16.62 0.89
N TYR A 24 12.19 16.56 1.10
CA TYR A 24 11.40 15.38 0.82
C TYR A 24 11.22 15.16 -0.68
N ALA A 25 11.47 13.94 -1.11
CA ALA A 25 11.20 13.47 -2.46
C ALA A 25 10.67 12.02 -2.44
N ALA A 26 9.95 11.65 -3.48
CA ALA A 26 9.51 10.28 -3.69
C ALA A 26 9.67 9.88 -5.16
N THR A 27 9.93 8.62 -5.41
CA THR A 27 10.04 8.03 -6.74
C THR A 27 9.51 6.60 -6.72
N LYS A 28 9.29 6.01 -7.88
CA LYS A 28 8.95 4.59 -7.99
C LYS A 28 10.01 3.71 -7.34
N LEU A 29 9.67 2.45 -7.07
CA LEU A 29 10.61 1.48 -6.51
C LEU A 29 11.86 1.31 -7.39
N PRO A 30 13.02 0.98 -6.80
CA PRO A 30 14.24 0.76 -7.55
C PRO A 30 14.17 -0.49 -8.41
N THR A 31 15.13 -0.63 -9.32
CA THR A 31 15.42 -1.89 -10.00
C THR A 31 16.35 -2.74 -9.15
N TYR A 32 16.37 -4.03 -9.43
CA TYR A 32 17.36 -4.98 -8.89
C TYR A 32 17.92 -5.84 -10.03
N THR A 33 19.10 -6.40 -9.82
CA THR A 33 19.73 -7.26 -10.82
C THR A 33 19.30 -8.71 -10.59
N LEU A 34 18.71 -9.33 -11.62
CA LEU A 34 18.37 -10.73 -11.64
C LEU A 34 18.99 -11.39 -12.86
N ASN A 35 19.84 -12.38 -12.67
CA ASN A 35 20.55 -13.09 -13.76
C ASN A 35 21.29 -12.16 -14.75
N GLY A 36 21.83 -11.05 -14.26
CA GLY A 36 22.53 -10.04 -15.06
C GLY A 36 21.65 -8.98 -15.71
N GLU A 37 20.34 -9.08 -15.59
CA GLU A 37 19.38 -8.11 -16.12
C GLU A 37 18.82 -7.20 -15.03
N GLN A 38 18.55 -5.94 -15.38
CA GLN A 38 17.87 -4.99 -14.47
C GLN A 38 16.37 -5.21 -14.52
N VAL A 39 15.78 -5.59 -13.40
CA VAL A 39 14.35 -5.86 -13.26
C VAL A 39 13.73 -4.80 -12.37
N GLN A 40 12.64 -4.18 -12.82
CA GLN A 40 11.88 -3.22 -12.01
C GLN A 40 11.16 -3.95 -10.87
N MET A 41 11.35 -3.46 -9.64
CA MET A 41 10.66 -4.01 -8.48
C MET A 41 9.15 -3.78 -8.60
N GLY A 42 8.38 -4.85 -8.43
CA GLY A 42 6.92 -4.82 -8.40
C GLY A 42 6.36 -4.38 -7.04
N SER A 43 5.11 -4.01 -7.04
CA SER A 43 4.38 -3.68 -5.82
C SER A 43 2.92 -4.16 -5.89
N PHE A 44 2.21 -4.06 -4.77
CA PHE A 44 0.76 -4.12 -4.80
C PHE A 44 0.16 -2.75 -5.12
N SER A 45 -0.95 -2.76 -5.88
CA SER A 45 -1.89 -1.66 -6.01
C SER A 45 -3.14 -2.01 -5.19
N GLY A 46 -3.46 -1.18 -4.20
CA GLY A 46 -4.59 -1.41 -3.31
C GLY A 46 -5.46 -0.17 -3.16
N TYR A 47 -6.73 -0.41 -2.81
CA TYR A 47 -7.73 0.63 -2.57
C TYR A 47 -8.32 0.45 -1.17
N LYS A 48 -8.70 1.57 -0.54
CA LYS A 48 -9.56 1.56 0.64
C LYS A 48 -11.01 1.65 0.18
N LEU A 49 -11.83 0.72 0.61
CA LEU A 49 -13.24 0.63 0.23
C LEU A 49 -14.14 0.86 1.44
N VAL A 50 -15.28 1.46 1.20
CA VAL A 50 -16.37 1.56 2.18
C VAL A 50 -17.49 0.62 1.72
N GLY A 51 -17.79 -0.38 2.53
CA GLY A 51 -18.87 -1.33 2.28
C GLY A 51 -20.04 -1.09 3.23
N VAL A 52 -21.26 -1.27 2.73
CA VAL A 52 -22.49 -1.24 3.53
C VAL A 52 -22.98 -2.66 3.74
N ASN A 53 -23.17 -3.07 5.00
CA ASN A 53 -23.75 -4.37 5.32
C ASN A 53 -25.23 -4.38 4.91
N PRO A 54 -25.65 -5.24 3.97
CA PRO A 54 -27.04 -5.29 3.50
C PRO A 54 -28.03 -5.76 4.57
N HIS A 55 -27.55 -6.40 5.64
CA HIS A 55 -28.37 -6.85 6.77
C HIS A 55 -28.48 -5.82 7.91
N SER A 56 -27.94 -4.61 7.71
CA SER A 56 -28.09 -3.53 8.69
C SER A 56 -29.56 -3.13 8.85
N ALA A 57 -30.00 -2.85 10.08
CA ALA A 57 -31.31 -2.27 10.33
C ALA A 57 -31.47 -0.85 9.74
N ASN A 58 -30.37 -0.18 9.37
CA ASN A 58 -30.32 1.20 8.89
C ASN A 58 -29.54 1.32 7.57
N VAL A 59 -29.79 0.45 6.58
CA VAL A 59 -29.06 0.42 5.29
C VAL A 59 -29.05 1.79 4.62
N GLY A 60 -30.19 2.50 4.59
CA GLY A 60 -30.27 3.82 3.96
C GLY A 60 -29.32 4.84 4.59
N VAL A 61 -29.25 4.90 5.92
CA VAL A 61 -28.34 5.80 6.63
C VAL A 61 -26.88 5.37 6.44
N ALA A 62 -26.61 4.07 6.41
CA ALA A 62 -25.26 3.55 6.15
C ALA A 62 -24.79 3.89 4.72
N MET A 63 -25.69 3.86 3.72
CA MET A 63 -25.38 4.31 2.36
C MET A 63 -25.08 5.81 2.30
N MET A 64 -25.88 6.64 2.98
CA MET A 64 -25.60 8.09 3.08
C MET A 64 -24.24 8.37 3.74
N LEU A 65 -23.89 7.62 4.79
CA LEU A 65 -22.58 7.73 5.41
C LEU A 65 -21.45 7.29 4.48
N ALA A 66 -21.63 6.20 3.74
CA ALA A 66 -20.65 5.73 2.76
C ALA A 66 -20.40 6.78 1.67
N ASP A 67 -21.47 7.38 1.12
CA ASP A 67 -21.40 8.48 0.15
C ASP A 67 -20.69 9.70 0.76
N PHE A 68 -21.07 10.11 1.96
CA PHE A 68 -20.43 11.23 2.66
C PHE A 68 -18.93 11.01 2.85
N ILE A 69 -18.49 9.83 3.30
CA ILE A 69 -17.06 9.53 3.52
C ILE A 69 -16.29 9.54 2.20
N THR A 70 -16.92 9.18 1.09
CA THR A 70 -16.26 9.00 -0.21
C THR A 70 -16.51 10.11 -1.20
N ASN A 71 -17.25 11.16 -0.84
CA ASN A 71 -17.50 12.31 -1.71
C ASN A 71 -16.24 13.13 -1.97
N GLU A 72 -16.31 14.03 -2.93
CA GLU A 72 -15.20 14.86 -3.39
C GLU A 72 -14.60 15.71 -2.26
N ASP A 73 -15.45 16.38 -1.47
CA ASP A 73 -15.01 17.29 -0.41
C ASP A 73 -14.21 16.54 0.68
N ASN A 74 -14.73 15.40 1.12
CA ASN A 74 -14.05 14.60 2.16
C ASN A 74 -12.79 13.91 1.63
N GLN A 75 -12.73 13.53 0.36
CA GLN A 75 -11.52 13.02 -0.25
C GLN A 75 -10.46 14.10 -0.41
N SER A 76 -10.84 15.30 -0.83
CA SER A 76 -9.96 16.49 -0.90
C SER A 76 -9.42 16.88 0.48
N LYS A 77 -10.29 16.89 1.49
CA LYS A 77 -9.87 17.13 2.88
C LYS A 77 -8.88 16.08 3.36
N ARG A 78 -9.14 14.80 3.12
CA ARG A 78 -8.22 13.70 3.51
C ARG A 78 -6.87 13.82 2.83
N PHE A 79 -6.84 14.25 1.57
CA PHE A 79 -5.58 14.52 0.88
C PHE A 79 -4.82 15.68 1.56
N ASN A 80 -5.50 16.79 1.85
CA ASN A 80 -4.87 17.93 2.51
C ASN A 80 -4.29 17.57 3.88
N ASP A 81 -5.04 16.81 4.68
CA ASP A 81 -4.68 16.45 6.06
C ASP A 81 -3.68 15.28 6.14
N ARG A 82 -3.71 14.34 5.18
CA ARG A 82 -3.00 13.06 5.28
C ARG A 82 -2.20 12.65 4.04
N LYS A 83 -2.22 13.46 2.99
CA LYS A 83 -1.56 13.18 1.69
C LYS A 83 -1.96 11.85 1.05
N LEU A 84 -3.15 11.34 1.37
CA LEU A 84 -3.71 10.13 0.78
C LEU A 84 -4.40 10.47 -0.54
N GLY A 85 -3.96 9.85 -1.63
CA GLY A 85 -4.47 10.11 -2.96
C GLY A 85 -5.99 9.84 -3.08
N PRO A 86 -6.77 10.81 -3.57
CA PRO A 86 -8.21 10.62 -3.79
C PRO A 86 -8.49 9.74 -4.99
N SER A 87 -9.56 8.95 -4.91
CA SER A 87 -10.11 8.17 -6.03
C SER A 87 -11.19 8.93 -6.81
N ASN A 88 -11.74 9.99 -6.23
CA ASN A 88 -12.65 10.89 -6.94
C ASN A 88 -11.91 11.60 -8.07
N ILE A 89 -12.49 11.61 -9.28
CA ILE A 89 -11.84 12.11 -10.50
C ILE A 89 -11.51 13.60 -10.37
N ASN A 90 -12.43 14.42 -9.86
CA ASN A 90 -12.24 15.85 -9.73
C ASN A 90 -11.20 16.18 -8.67
N ALA A 91 -11.31 15.57 -7.49
CA ALA A 91 -10.34 15.76 -6.41
C ALA A 91 -8.93 15.33 -6.86
N ASN A 92 -8.83 14.21 -7.59
CA ASN A 92 -7.55 13.70 -8.11
C ASN A 92 -6.93 14.63 -9.17
N ALA A 93 -7.74 15.29 -9.99
CA ALA A 93 -7.28 16.21 -11.03
C ALA A 93 -6.76 17.54 -10.48
N SER A 94 -6.89 17.82 -9.20
CA SER A 94 -6.40 19.08 -8.61
C SER A 94 -4.86 19.19 -8.71
N GLU A 95 -4.35 20.41 -8.93
CA GLU A 95 -2.92 20.68 -9.03
C GLU A 95 -2.16 20.21 -7.78
N ALA A 96 -2.74 20.41 -6.60
CA ALA A 96 -2.15 20.01 -5.33
C ALA A 96 -1.94 18.49 -5.24
N VAL A 97 -2.86 17.69 -5.79
CA VAL A 97 -2.73 16.22 -5.81
C VAL A 97 -1.70 15.80 -6.86
N GLN A 98 -1.79 16.36 -8.06
CA GLN A 98 -0.92 15.97 -9.18
C GLN A 98 0.55 16.36 -8.97
N SER A 99 0.82 17.42 -8.21
CA SER A 99 2.18 17.85 -7.86
C SER A 99 2.77 17.16 -6.62
N ALA A 100 1.98 16.36 -5.88
CA ALA A 100 2.45 15.70 -4.68
C ALA A 100 3.45 14.58 -5.02
N PRO A 101 4.69 14.59 -4.45
CA PRO A 101 5.74 13.65 -4.85
C PRO A 101 5.33 12.18 -4.71
N ALA A 102 4.65 11.80 -3.62
CA ALA A 102 4.19 10.44 -3.40
C ALA A 102 3.15 9.98 -4.42
N ILE A 103 2.28 10.88 -4.89
CA ILE A 103 1.26 10.58 -5.91
C ILE A 103 1.91 10.42 -7.29
N ALA A 104 2.86 11.28 -7.64
CA ALA A 104 3.63 11.15 -8.87
C ALA A 104 4.41 9.82 -8.90
N ALA A 105 5.09 9.47 -7.81
CA ALA A 105 5.79 8.20 -7.66
C ALA A 105 4.85 6.99 -7.77
N LEU A 106 3.65 7.07 -7.18
CA LEU A 106 2.63 6.02 -7.28
C LEU A 106 2.13 5.85 -8.73
N ALA A 107 1.94 6.95 -9.45
CA ALA A 107 1.54 6.92 -10.86
C ALA A 107 2.61 6.23 -11.73
N GLU A 108 3.89 6.54 -11.54
CA GLU A 108 5.00 5.87 -12.21
C GLU A 108 5.09 4.39 -11.88
N GLN A 109 4.86 4.02 -10.59
CA GLN A 109 4.91 2.63 -10.12
C GLN A 109 3.72 1.81 -10.62
N SER A 110 2.61 2.43 -10.98
CA SER A 110 1.36 1.73 -11.32
C SER A 110 1.50 0.71 -12.44
N SER A 111 2.39 0.97 -13.41
CA SER A 111 2.69 0.05 -14.52
C SER A 111 3.37 -1.26 -14.08
N TYR A 112 3.92 -1.28 -12.87
CA TYR A 112 4.63 -2.41 -12.28
C TYR A 112 3.91 -2.96 -11.05
N ALA A 113 2.67 -2.53 -10.83
CA ALA A 113 1.87 -2.93 -9.69
C ALA A 113 0.85 -4.01 -10.06
N THR A 114 0.67 -4.95 -9.14
CA THR A 114 -0.38 -5.98 -9.23
C THR A 114 -1.50 -5.65 -8.29
N LEU A 115 -2.75 -5.76 -8.75
CA LEU A 115 -3.91 -5.55 -7.89
C LEU A 115 -3.87 -6.50 -6.70
N GLN A 116 -3.97 -5.93 -5.49
CA GLN A 116 -3.97 -6.71 -4.26
C GLN A 116 -5.25 -7.54 -4.16
N ARG A 117 -5.10 -8.87 -4.20
CA ARG A 117 -6.18 -9.86 -4.09
C ARG A 117 -5.89 -10.88 -3.00
N VAL A 118 -5.26 -10.43 -1.93
CA VAL A 118 -4.82 -11.29 -0.84
C VAL A 118 -5.73 -11.16 0.38
N GLY A 119 -5.91 -12.26 1.10
CA GLY A 119 -6.71 -12.32 2.32
C GLY A 119 -6.01 -11.71 3.54
N ALA A 120 -6.70 -11.74 4.69
CA ALA A 120 -6.22 -11.17 5.94
C ALA A 120 -4.91 -11.77 6.45
N ASN A 121 -4.67 -13.06 6.19
CA ASN A 121 -3.49 -13.78 6.68
C ASN A 121 -2.21 -13.52 5.85
N TYR A 122 -2.32 -12.80 4.74
CA TYR A 122 -1.17 -12.57 3.85
C TYR A 122 -0.03 -11.86 4.56
N TRP A 123 -0.32 -10.73 5.21
CA TRP A 123 0.72 -9.85 5.72
C TRP A 123 1.55 -10.47 6.85
N SER A 124 0.92 -11.22 7.75
CA SER A 124 1.65 -11.92 8.82
C SER A 124 2.59 -12.99 8.27
N SER A 125 2.10 -13.81 7.33
CA SER A 125 2.90 -14.87 6.71
C SER A 125 4.03 -14.30 5.84
N ALA A 126 3.76 -13.24 5.08
CA ALA A 126 4.77 -12.57 4.26
C ALA A 126 5.84 -11.87 5.12
N ALA A 127 5.45 -11.25 6.24
CA ALA A 127 6.39 -10.63 7.17
C ALA A 127 7.32 -11.67 7.80
N SER A 128 6.77 -12.79 8.29
CA SER A 128 7.59 -13.89 8.85
C SER A 128 8.59 -14.43 7.84
N LEU A 129 8.18 -14.64 6.59
CA LEU A 129 9.11 -15.05 5.54
C LEU A 129 10.21 -13.99 5.31
N GLY A 130 9.81 -12.71 5.28
CA GLY A 130 10.75 -11.59 5.11
C GLY A 130 11.79 -11.53 6.24
N GLU A 131 11.38 -11.72 7.48
CA GLU A 131 12.27 -11.75 8.65
C GLU A 131 13.27 -12.92 8.59
N ILE A 132 12.82 -14.12 8.19
CA ILE A 132 13.68 -15.27 7.99
C ILE A 132 14.72 -15.00 6.91
N LEU A 133 14.30 -14.44 5.78
CA LEU A 133 15.21 -14.12 4.68
C LEU A 133 16.21 -13.02 5.06
N ALA A 134 15.79 -12.03 5.83
CA ALA A 134 16.66 -10.94 6.28
C ALA A 134 17.66 -11.38 7.34
N SER A 135 17.27 -12.25 8.27
CA SER A 135 18.15 -12.78 9.31
C SER A 135 19.10 -13.89 8.82
N GLY A 136 18.72 -14.58 7.76
CA GLY A 136 19.39 -15.79 7.29
C GLY A 136 19.16 -17.03 8.17
N ASP A 137 18.36 -16.90 9.24
CA ASP A 137 18.02 -18.02 10.13
C ASP A 137 16.85 -18.83 9.54
N THR A 138 17.20 -19.75 8.65
CA THR A 138 16.22 -20.62 7.97
C THR A 138 15.69 -21.75 8.87
N GLN A 139 16.18 -21.87 10.09
CA GLN A 139 15.84 -22.98 11.01
C GLN A 139 16.04 -24.37 10.37
N GLY A 140 17.04 -24.49 9.50
CA GLY A 140 17.35 -25.72 8.77
C GLY A 140 16.41 -26.04 7.60
N LYS A 141 15.45 -25.14 7.26
CA LYS A 141 14.54 -25.32 6.13
C LYS A 141 15.19 -24.90 4.81
N THR A 142 14.78 -25.56 3.73
CA THR A 142 15.10 -25.11 2.37
C THR A 142 14.25 -23.92 1.99
N THR A 143 14.69 -23.16 0.97
CA THR A 143 13.89 -22.02 0.43
C THR A 143 12.50 -22.46 0.00
N GLN A 144 12.37 -23.65 -0.60
CA GLN A 144 11.06 -24.18 -1.01
C GLN A 144 10.16 -24.42 0.21
N GLN A 145 10.68 -25.02 1.27
CA GLN A 145 9.89 -25.23 2.50
C GLN A 145 9.45 -23.93 3.14
N LEU A 146 10.29 -22.89 3.14
CA LEU A 146 9.92 -21.57 3.67
C LEU A 146 8.79 -20.92 2.85
N VAL A 147 8.83 -21.05 1.53
CA VAL A 147 7.76 -20.57 0.65
C VAL A 147 6.47 -21.36 0.85
N ASP A 148 6.56 -22.69 0.95
CA ASP A 148 5.40 -23.56 1.17
C ASP A 148 4.72 -23.25 2.52
N ASP A 149 5.50 -23.02 3.57
CA ASP A 149 4.99 -22.61 4.89
C ASP A 149 4.28 -21.24 4.83
N ALA A 150 4.86 -20.29 4.10
CA ALA A 150 4.24 -18.97 3.91
C ALA A 150 2.91 -19.09 3.14
N VAL A 151 2.86 -19.88 2.07
CA VAL A 151 1.63 -20.16 1.31
C VAL A 151 0.58 -20.84 2.18
N ALA A 152 0.97 -21.83 2.97
CA ALA A 152 0.08 -22.52 3.92
C ALA A 152 -0.52 -21.53 4.94
N GLY A 153 0.29 -20.61 5.48
CA GLY A 153 -0.18 -19.58 6.39
C GLY A 153 -1.15 -18.59 5.72
N ILE A 154 -0.89 -18.18 4.47
CA ILE A 154 -1.75 -17.27 3.71
C ILE A 154 -3.12 -17.91 3.43
N THR A 155 -3.13 -19.19 3.09
CA THR A 155 -4.34 -19.93 2.69
C THR A 155 -5.10 -20.56 3.86
N ALA A 156 -4.56 -20.48 5.08
CA ALA A 156 -5.23 -20.98 6.27
C ALA A 156 -6.59 -20.31 6.48
N PRO A 157 -7.61 -21.03 6.99
CA PRO A 157 -8.87 -20.44 7.37
C PRO A 157 -8.67 -19.29 8.36
N VAL A 158 -9.34 -18.17 8.14
CA VAL A 158 -9.36 -17.06 9.11
C VAL A 158 -10.17 -17.52 10.33
N ALA A 159 -9.60 -17.45 11.53
CA ALA A 159 -10.35 -17.68 12.76
C ALA A 159 -11.50 -16.67 12.84
N GLN A 160 -12.72 -17.18 13.03
CA GLN A 160 -13.94 -16.36 13.18
C GLN A 160 -14.04 -15.76 14.57
#